data_3f55aa44e6cbdd5f03ae2720045ce354
#
_entry.id   3f55aa44e6cbdd5f03ae2720045ce354
#
_cell.length_a   1.000
_cell.length_b   1.000
_cell.length_c   1.000
_cell.angle_alpha   90.00
_cell.angle_beta   90.00
_cell.angle_gamma   90.00
#
_symmetry.space_group_name_H-M   'P 1'
#
loop_
_entity.id
_entity.type
_entity.pdbx_description
1 polymer ?
#
loop_
_entity_poly.entity_id
_entity_poly.type
_entity_poly.pdbx_seq_one_letter_code
_entity_poly.pdbx_strand_id
1 'polypeptide(L)'
;TGIAAAQYDDMVYGGEDYSMSISLDEGSDVTSVVWITQICINTGVCFAPEINEMSSSDGVTYESQVDVDGTASYINWKFVLTHEDDSTSDVPEEGFGWKTWSDCWWDNGTWGGPSTECQKEERRMPGFAGPAAAAAIAMAALMARRD
;
A
#
# COMPACT_ATOMS: atom_id res chain seq x y z
N THR A 1 21.21 -2.58 10.24
CA THR A 1 20.31 -3.07 9.23
C THR A 1 20.82 -2.85 7.82
N GLY A 2 21.75 -1.94 7.63
CA GLY A 2 22.26 -1.61 6.32
C GLY A 2 21.62 -0.38 5.69
N ILE A 3 20.48 0.06 6.20
CA ILE A 3 19.78 1.22 5.67
C ILE A 3 19.89 2.35 6.67
N ALA A 4 20.45 3.48 6.22
CA ALA A 4 20.65 4.64 7.09
C ALA A 4 19.40 5.52 7.16
N ALA A 5 18.68 5.65 6.04
CA ALA A 5 17.51 6.51 5.99
C ALA A 5 16.57 6.06 4.88
N ALA A 6 15.31 6.37 5.05
CA ALA A 6 14.30 6.10 4.02
C ALA A 6 13.41 7.33 3.89
N GLN A 7 13.04 7.67 2.67
CA GLN A 7 12.17 8.80 2.40
C GLN A 7 10.99 8.33 1.59
N TYR A 8 9.79 8.62 2.07
CA TYR A 8 8.55 8.25 1.42
C TYR A 8 7.44 9.12 2.00
N ASP A 9 6.35 9.23 1.26
CA ASP A 9 5.20 9.98 1.78
C ASP A 9 4.53 9.17 2.87
N ASP A 10 3.98 9.86 3.85
CA ASP A 10 3.32 9.19 4.98
C ASP A 10 1.86 8.85 4.65
N MET A 11 1.44 9.02 3.42
CA MET A 11 0.11 8.66 2.97
C MET A 11 0.19 8.19 1.51
N VAL A 12 -0.54 7.14 1.19
CA VAL A 12 -0.57 6.61 -0.17
C VAL A 12 -1.94 6.94 -0.77
N TYR A 13 -1.98 7.17 -2.08
CA TYR A 13 -3.23 7.55 -2.75
C TYR A 13 -3.53 6.55 -3.84
N GLY A 14 -4.75 6.01 -3.81
CA GLY A 14 -5.19 5.05 -4.82
C GLY A 14 -5.14 5.66 -6.21
N GLY A 15 -4.61 4.92 -7.15
CA GLY A 15 -4.52 5.38 -8.53
C GLY A 15 -3.30 6.22 -8.83
N GLU A 16 -2.43 6.47 -7.86
CA GLU A 16 -1.21 7.26 -8.04
C GLU A 16 0.01 6.41 -7.77
N ASP A 17 1.17 6.88 -8.18
CA ASP A 17 2.42 6.19 -7.90
C ASP A 17 2.85 6.46 -6.46
N TYR A 18 3.49 5.49 -5.85
CA TYR A 18 4.09 5.65 -4.52
C TYR A 18 5.59 5.41 -4.66
N SER A 19 6.38 6.37 -4.24
CA SER A 19 7.83 6.37 -4.44
C SER A 19 8.57 6.11 -3.15
N MET A 20 9.69 5.42 -3.27
CA MET A 20 10.56 5.09 -2.14
C MET A 20 11.98 5.46 -2.50
N SER A 21 12.68 6.10 -1.56
CA SER A 21 14.11 6.39 -1.71
C SER A 21 14.78 5.98 -0.40
N ILE A 22 15.86 5.21 -0.49
CA ILE A 22 16.61 4.85 0.70
C ILE A 22 18.07 5.20 0.48
N SER A 23 18.80 5.42 1.57
CA SER A 23 20.24 5.52 1.52
C SER A 23 20.85 4.46 2.42
N LEU A 24 21.97 3.91 1.98
CA LEU A 24 22.63 2.84 2.71
C LEU A 24 23.55 3.41 3.78
N ASP A 25 23.92 2.57 4.75
CA ASP A 25 24.89 2.94 5.75
C ASP A 25 26.24 3.21 5.10
N GLU A 26 26.99 4.11 5.68
CA GLU A 26 28.32 4.42 5.19
C GLU A 26 29.19 3.18 5.22
N GLY A 27 29.94 2.94 4.16
CA GLY A 27 30.80 1.76 4.09
C GLY A 27 30.06 0.46 3.84
N SER A 28 28.83 0.54 3.38
CA SER A 28 28.01 -0.65 3.13
C SER A 28 28.59 -1.50 2.00
N ASP A 29 28.47 -2.83 2.13
CA ASP A 29 28.86 -3.76 1.09
C ASP A 29 27.67 -4.19 0.22
N VAL A 30 26.55 -3.49 0.32
CA VAL A 30 25.36 -3.81 -0.44
C VAL A 30 25.55 -3.42 -1.90
N THR A 31 25.23 -4.35 -2.81
CA THR A 31 25.38 -4.13 -4.25
C THR A 31 24.06 -3.97 -4.95
N SER A 32 22.95 -4.42 -4.36
CA SER A 32 21.62 -4.18 -4.93
C SER A 32 20.57 -4.24 -3.85
N VAL A 33 19.45 -3.60 -4.11
CA VAL A 33 18.33 -3.52 -3.16
C VAL A 33 17.05 -3.83 -3.89
N VAL A 34 16.21 -4.63 -3.27
CA VAL A 34 14.86 -4.92 -3.74
C VAL A 34 13.87 -4.42 -2.71
N TRP A 35 12.82 -3.76 -3.17
CA TRP A 35 11.75 -3.24 -2.32
C TRP A 35 10.54 -4.15 -2.57
N ILE A 36 10.17 -4.92 -1.55
CA ILE A 36 9.05 -5.84 -1.68
C ILE A 36 7.83 -5.19 -1.06
N THR A 37 6.77 -5.03 -1.87
CA THR A 37 5.57 -4.33 -1.44
C THR A 37 4.37 -5.25 -1.50
N GLN A 38 3.40 -5.00 -0.64
CA GLN A 38 2.12 -5.69 -0.68
C GLN A 38 1.02 -4.68 -0.46
N ILE A 39 0.06 -4.63 -1.38
CA ILE A 39 -1.06 -3.72 -1.30
C ILE A 39 -2.29 -4.48 -0.86
N CYS A 40 -2.97 -3.97 0.16
CA CYS A 40 -4.23 -4.51 0.64
C CYS A 40 -5.31 -3.49 0.32
N ILE A 41 -6.46 -3.95 -0.16
CA ILE A 41 -7.49 -3.06 -0.67
C ILE A 41 -8.71 -3.02 0.24
N ASN A 42 -9.64 -2.13 -0.08
CA ASN A 42 -10.77 -1.82 0.79
C ASN A 42 -11.77 -2.95 0.99
N THR A 43 -11.64 -4.04 0.25
CA THR A 43 -12.46 -5.22 0.47
C THR A 43 -11.85 -6.18 1.48
N GLY A 44 -10.65 -5.86 1.99
CA GLY A 44 -9.94 -6.73 2.91
C GLY A 44 -9.00 -7.72 2.22
N VAL A 45 -8.94 -7.69 0.89
CA VAL A 45 -8.06 -8.57 0.13
C VAL A 45 -6.68 -7.96 0.04
N CYS A 46 -5.66 -8.79 0.20
CA CYS A 46 -4.27 -8.37 -0.01
C CYS A 46 -3.75 -9.10 -1.23
N PHE A 47 -3.15 -8.35 -2.15
CA PHE A 47 -2.56 -8.95 -3.34
C PHE A 47 -1.25 -9.66 -2.98
N ALA A 48 -0.77 -10.50 -3.86
CA ALA A 48 0.52 -11.13 -3.64
C ALA A 48 1.62 -10.05 -3.61
N PRO A 49 2.65 -10.24 -2.79
CA PRO A 49 3.74 -9.26 -2.75
C PRO A 49 4.43 -9.10 -4.11
N GLU A 50 4.83 -7.88 -4.41
CA GLU A 50 5.55 -7.56 -5.64
C GLU A 50 7.00 -7.27 -5.34
N ILE A 51 7.87 -7.70 -6.24
CA ILE A 51 9.31 -7.49 -6.11
C ILE A 51 9.68 -6.33 -7.01
N ASN A 52 10.16 -5.23 -6.42
CA ASN A 52 10.51 -4.03 -7.18
C ASN A 52 11.99 -3.77 -7.03
N GLU A 53 12.72 -3.86 -8.14
CA GLU A 53 14.15 -3.56 -8.09
C GLU A 53 14.35 -2.07 -7.93
N MET A 54 15.29 -1.69 -7.09
CA MET A 54 15.59 -0.29 -6.87
C MET A 54 16.83 0.09 -7.68
N SER A 55 16.84 1.29 -8.22
CA SER A 55 17.95 1.74 -9.05
C SER A 55 18.78 2.79 -8.30
N SER A 56 20.06 2.84 -8.62
CA SER A 56 20.98 3.77 -8.00
C SER A 56 22.00 4.25 -9.02
N SER A 57 22.33 5.52 -8.98
CA SER A 57 23.40 6.07 -9.81
C SER A 57 24.70 6.23 -9.05
N ASP A 58 24.67 6.17 -7.73
CA ASP A 58 25.86 6.40 -6.90
C ASP A 58 26.20 5.23 -5.99
N GLY A 59 25.37 4.18 -5.98
CA GLY A 59 25.61 3.03 -5.12
C GLY A 59 25.27 3.26 -3.66
N VAL A 60 24.73 4.42 -3.32
CA VAL A 60 24.38 4.78 -1.95
C VAL A 60 22.90 5.05 -1.80
N THR A 61 22.30 5.79 -2.74
CA THR A 61 20.89 6.12 -2.73
C THR A 61 20.17 5.26 -3.78
N TYR A 62 19.13 4.58 -3.35
CA TYR A 62 18.35 3.68 -4.21
C TYR A 62 16.90 4.14 -4.24
N GLU A 63 16.29 4.07 -5.41
CA GLU A 63 14.94 4.58 -5.64
C GLU A 63 14.10 3.61 -6.45
N SER A 64 12.80 3.62 -6.18
CA SER A 64 11.83 2.86 -6.96
C SER A 64 10.45 3.46 -6.75
N GLN A 65 9.50 3.05 -7.58
CA GLN A 65 8.11 3.47 -7.39
C GLN A 65 7.18 2.35 -7.85
N VAL A 66 5.97 2.33 -7.32
CA VAL A 66 4.97 1.33 -7.66
C VAL A 66 3.65 2.03 -7.96
N ASP A 67 2.84 1.39 -8.80
CA ASP A 67 1.49 1.87 -9.06
C ASP A 67 0.60 1.38 -7.93
N VAL A 68 -0.25 2.26 -7.41
CA VAL A 68 -1.12 1.93 -6.31
C VAL A 68 -2.54 1.69 -6.84
N ASP A 69 -3.10 0.53 -6.49
CA ASP A 69 -4.46 0.21 -6.88
C ASP A 69 -5.42 1.30 -6.39
N GLY A 70 -6.42 1.62 -7.19
CA GLY A 70 -7.35 2.70 -6.87
C GLY A 70 -8.16 2.47 -5.61
N THR A 71 -8.23 1.24 -5.12
CA THR A 71 -9.00 0.91 -3.92
C THR A 71 -8.09 0.54 -2.75
N ALA A 72 -6.83 0.95 -2.78
CA ALA A 72 -5.86 0.58 -1.76
C ALA A 72 -6.23 1.13 -0.39
N SER A 73 -6.15 0.28 0.63
CA SER A 73 -6.27 0.69 2.01
C SER A 73 -4.89 1.00 2.59
N TYR A 74 -3.91 0.19 2.26
CA TYR A 74 -2.55 0.45 2.73
C TYR A 74 -1.55 -0.35 1.91
N ILE A 75 -0.29 0.01 2.06
CA ILE A 75 0.82 -0.71 1.46
C ILE A 75 1.79 -1.09 2.58
N ASN A 76 2.18 -2.36 2.59
CA ASN A 76 3.22 -2.87 3.48
C ASN A 76 4.48 -3.06 2.68
N TRP A 77 5.65 -2.98 3.32
CA TRP A 77 6.86 -3.29 2.59
C TRP A 77 8.01 -3.73 3.49
N LYS A 78 9.01 -4.28 2.80
CA LYS A 78 10.30 -4.62 3.39
C LYS A 78 11.35 -4.51 2.29
N PHE A 79 12.60 -4.65 2.66
CA PHE A 79 13.70 -4.60 1.71
C PHE A 79 14.50 -5.89 1.77
N VAL A 80 15.10 -6.25 0.64
CA VAL A 80 16.09 -7.34 0.60
C VAL A 80 17.36 -6.75 0.03
N LEU A 81 18.45 -6.87 0.78
CA LEU A 81 19.75 -6.32 0.41
C LEU A 81 20.63 -7.45 -0.07
N THR A 82 21.30 -7.27 -1.20
CA THR A 82 22.27 -8.23 -1.70
C THR A 82 23.66 -7.63 -1.43
N HIS A 83 24.55 -8.43 -0.86
CA HIS A 83 25.87 -8.00 -0.46
C HIS A 83 26.94 -8.43 -1.48
N GLU A 84 28.13 -7.89 -1.36
CA GLU A 84 29.22 -8.17 -2.30
C GLU A 84 29.54 -9.65 -2.43
N ASP A 85 29.32 -10.44 -1.39
CA ASP A 85 29.56 -11.88 -1.44
C ASP A 85 28.35 -12.67 -1.93
N ASP A 86 27.36 -11.97 -2.51
CA ASP A 86 26.12 -12.54 -3.03
C ASP A 86 25.17 -13.07 -1.95
N SER A 87 25.47 -12.85 -0.67
CA SER A 87 24.52 -13.18 0.37
C SER A 87 23.44 -12.11 0.41
N THR A 88 22.29 -12.44 1.01
CA THR A 88 21.19 -11.49 1.13
C THR A 88 20.78 -11.32 2.58
N SER A 89 20.24 -10.18 2.90
CA SER A 89 19.64 -9.94 4.20
C SER A 89 18.32 -9.23 4.03
N ASP A 90 17.33 -9.66 4.82
CA ASP A 90 16.00 -9.06 4.80
C ASP A 90 15.93 -7.96 5.85
N VAL A 91 15.27 -6.86 5.52
CA VAL A 91 15.07 -5.76 6.47
C VAL A 91 13.59 -5.45 6.51
N PRO A 92 12.89 -5.75 7.58
CA PRO A 92 13.36 -6.48 8.76
C PRO A 92 13.57 -7.96 8.47
N GLU A 93 14.13 -8.68 9.41
CA GLU A 93 14.44 -10.09 9.20
C GLU A 93 13.21 -10.94 8.98
N GLU A 94 12.10 -10.57 9.56
CA GLU A 94 10.86 -11.31 9.40
C GLU A 94 9.70 -10.37 9.11
N GLY A 95 8.82 -10.80 8.22
CA GLY A 95 7.60 -10.06 7.91
C GLY A 95 7.85 -8.75 7.19
N PHE A 96 6.80 -7.94 7.12
CA PHE A 96 6.90 -6.59 6.59
C PHE A 96 7.16 -5.65 7.75
N GLY A 97 8.06 -4.70 7.57
CA GLY A 97 8.46 -3.82 8.66
C GLY A 97 7.75 -2.48 8.68
N TRP A 98 7.11 -2.13 7.57
CA TRP A 98 6.49 -0.81 7.44
C TRP A 98 5.12 -0.91 6.81
N LYS A 99 4.28 0.09 7.10
CA LYS A 99 2.95 0.19 6.54
C LYS A 99 2.62 1.67 6.37
N THR A 100 2.10 2.04 5.21
CA THR A 100 1.57 3.38 4.98
C THR A 100 0.11 3.26 4.59
N TRP A 101 -0.75 4.02 5.27
CA TRP A 101 -2.19 4.00 5.03
C TRP A 101 -2.55 4.94 3.89
N SER A 102 -3.64 4.61 3.19
CA SER A 102 -4.13 5.48 2.15
C SER A 102 -4.99 6.60 2.78
N ASP A 103 -5.39 7.55 1.95
CA ASP A 103 -6.24 8.64 2.41
C ASP A 103 -7.68 8.19 2.71
N CYS A 104 -8.05 7.01 2.26
CA CYS A 104 -9.36 6.43 2.54
C CYS A 104 -9.17 4.92 2.60
N TRP A 105 -9.28 4.35 3.79
CA TRP A 105 -8.94 2.94 3.96
C TRP A 105 -9.99 2.19 4.78
N TRP A 106 -10.01 0.87 4.60
CA TRP A 106 -10.84 -0.04 5.38
C TRP A 106 -9.94 -1.13 5.95
N ASP A 107 -10.07 -1.40 7.23
CA ASP A 107 -9.30 -2.45 7.87
C ASP A 107 -10.10 -3.05 9.01
N ASN A 108 -10.28 -4.37 8.94
CA ASN A 108 -10.90 -5.11 10.02
C ASN A 108 -12.24 -4.52 10.44
N GLY A 109 -13.05 -4.10 9.48
CA GLY A 109 -14.38 -3.58 9.76
C GLY A 109 -14.46 -2.10 10.04
N THR A 110 -13.36 -1.39 9.97
CA THR A 110 -13.31 0.04 10.29
C THR A 110 -12.81 0.83 9.11
N TRP A 111 -13.54 1.90 8.78
CA TRP A 111 -13.10 2.87 7.77
C TRP A 111 -12.31 3.98 8.44
N GLY A 112 -11.32 4.51 7.77
CA GLY A 112 -10.51 5.60 8.29
C GLY A 112 -9.86 6.42 7.20
N GLY A 113 -9.00 7.35 7.62
CA GLY A 113 -8.32 8.26 6.73
C GLY A 113 -9.04 9.59 6.60
N PRO A 114 -8.37 10.61 6.06
CA PRO A 114 -8.97 11.94 5.95
C PRO A 114 -10.05 12.05 4.87
N SER A 115 -10.12 11.10 3.94
CA SER A 115 -11.11 11.13 2.87
C SER A 115 -12.19 10.09 3.12
N THR A 116 -13.41 10.35 2.67
CA THR A 116 -14.51 9.39 2.75
C THR A 116 -15.00 8.98 1.36
N GLU A 117 -14.25 9.36 0.32
CA GLU A 117 -14.71 9.10 -1.05
C GLU A 117 -14.85 7.60 -1.37
N CYS A 118 -13.94 6.80 -0.90
CA CYS A 118 -13.99 5.36 -1.17
C CYS A 118 -15.16 4.71 -0.46
N GLN A 119 -15.60 5.27 0.66
CA GLN A 119 -16.76 4.74 1.36
C GLN A 119 -18.04 4.95 0.58
N LYS A 120 -18.15 6.06 -0.12
CA LYS A 120 -19.34 6.32 -0.91
C LYS A 120 -19.43 5.35 -2.08
N GLU A 121 -18.33 5.09 -2.73
CA GLU A 121 -18.32 4.16 -3.83
C GLU A 121 -18.66 2.77 -3.37
N GLU A 122 -18.09 2.37 -2.26
CA GLU A 122 -18.36 1.07 -1.70
C GLU A 122 -19.84 0.88 -1.41
N ARG A 123 -20.51 1.88 -0.93
CA ARG A 123 -21.91 1.76 -0.60
C ARG A 123 -22.80 1.63 -1.81
N ARG A 124 -22.31 2.01 -2.98
CA ARG A 124 -23.12 1.91 -4.20
C ARG A 124 -22.92 0.60 -4.92
N MET A 125 -22.03 -0.25 -4.46
CA MET A 125 -21.76 -1.49 -5.15
C MET A 125 -22.93 -2.45 -4.97
N PRO A 126 -23.47 -3.00 -6.06
CA PRO A 126 -24.66 -3.81 -5.99
C PRO A 126 -24.57 -4.99 -5.07
N GLY A 127 -23.51 -5.57 -4.91
CA GLY A 127 -23.38 -6.72 -4.08
C GLY A 127 -23.62 -6.49 -2.63
N PHE A 128 -23.64 -5.26 -2.22
CA PHE A 128 -23.79 -5.03 -0.85
C PHE A 128 -25.15 -4.76 -0.47
N ALA A 129 -25.93 -4.70 -1.35
CA ALA A 129 -27.11 -4.43 -1.04
C ALA A 129 -27.71 -5.43 -0.35
N GLY A 130 -27.78 -5.83 -0.07
CA GLY A 130 -28.41 -6.55 0.40
C GLY A 130 -29.20 -6.13 1.19
N PRO A 131 -29.88 -6.35 1.51
CA PRO A 131 -30.95 -5.99 1.97
C PRO A 131 -30.83 -4.83 2.61
N ALA A 132 -30.17 -4.50 2.81
CA ALA A 132 -30.11 -3.37 3.33
C ALA A 132 -30.41 -2.50 2.56
N ALA A 133 -30.36 -2.87 1.86
CA ALA A 133 -30.47 -2.09 1.09
C ALA A 133 -31.62 -1.90 1.08
N ALA A 134 -31.98 -2.54 0.98
CA ALA A 134 -32.92 -2.22 0.67
C ALA A 134 -33.22 -1.36 1.39
N ALA A 135 -33.26 -1.46 1.92
CA ALA A 135 -33.53 -0.59 2.34
C ALA A 135 -33.13 0.35 1.87
N ALA A 136 -32.83 0.27 1.46
CA ALA A 136 -32.41 1.22 0.95
C ALA A 136 -33.07 1.42 0.04
N ILE A 137 -33.41 0.88 -0.12
CA ILE A 137 -33.72 1.28 -1.00
C ILE A 137 -34.79 1.50 -0.78
N ALA A 138 -35.32 1.20 -0.41
CA ALA A 138 -35.92 1.62 -0.38
C ALA A 138 -36.17 2.45 -0.14
N MET A 139 -35.91 2.39 -0.22
CA MET A 139 -35.69 3.09 -0.29
C MET A 139 -35.92 3.50 -0.83
N ALA A 140 -36.21 3.03 -0.96
CA ALA A 140 -35.85 3.41 -1.55
C ALA A 140 -36.58 3.69 -1.93
N ALA A 141 -37.36 3.38 -1.92
CA ALA A 141 -37.66 3.70 -2.44
C ALA A 141 -38.30 4.40 -2.12
N LEU A 142 -38.18 4.21 -1.89
CA LEU A 142 -38.08 4.87 -1.83
C LEU A 142 -38.27 5.49 -2.08
N MET A 143 -38.47 5.40 -2.21
CA MET A 143 -38.07 6.00 -2.55
C MET A 143 -38.50 6.30 -3.17
N ALA A 144 -39.28 5.89 -3.16
CA ALA A 144 -39.10 6.24 -3.81
C ALA A 144 -39.93 6.77 -4.02
N ARG A 145 -40.21 6.55 -3.90
CA ARG A 145 -40.27 7.07 -4.15
C ARG A 145 -40.59 7.57 -4.39
N ARG A 146 -40.64 7.40 -4.41
CA ARG A 146 -40.21 7.91 -4.69
C ARG A 146 -40.12 8.18 -5.26
N ASP A 147 -40.25 7.88 -5.36
CA ASP A 147 -39.63 8.15 -6.05
C ASP A 147 -39.49 8.47 -6.22
#